data_1e645209d2c1291e3cedbcf5e26b41ef
#
_entry.id   1e645209d2c1291e3cedbcf5e26b41ef
#
_cell.length_a   1.000
_cell.length_b   1.000
_cell.length_c   1.000
_cell.angle_alpha   90.00
_cell.angle_beta   90.00
_cell.angle_gamma   90.00
#
_symmetry.space_group_name_H-M   'P 1'
#
loop_
_entity.id
_entity.type
_entity.pdbx_description
1 polymer ?
#
loop_
_entity_poly.entity_id
_entity_poly.type
_entity_poly.pdbx_seq_one_letter_code
_entity_poly.pdbx_strand_id
1 'polypeptide(L)'
;MNEFVESMAQVVTGVTVVTVKDERDDVGVTVGTFTSISLDPPLVMVSLDNAGYLNELLLRHDRWAASVLSAGQKTVASRFATAGRPGARLLLAGMPHHRGELSGALIVDGGVTALEAETVKVVPAGDHTLFVAKVLGVDYVDASVLPLSRYRSRYR
;
A
#
# COMPACT_ATOMS: atom_id res chain seq x y z
N MET A 1 20.10 -17.99 1.17
CA MET A 1 19.47 -16.70 0.97
C MET A 1 18.81 -16.58 -0.39
N ASN A 2 19.52 -16.90 -1.47
CA ASN A 2 18.96 -16.91 -2.82
C ASN A 2 17.77 -17.86 -2.98
N GLU A 3 17.87 -19.04 -2.39
CA GLU A 3 16.77 -20.03 -2.42
C GLU A 3 15.50 -19.51 -1.79
N PHE A 4 15.60 -18.74 -0.69
CA PHE A 4 14.44 -18.14 -0.07
C PHE A 4 13.82 -17.08 -0.98
N VAL A 5 14.63 -16.21 -1.56
CA VAL A 5 14.16 -15.17 -2.49
C VAL A 5 13.51 -15.81 -3.73
N GLU A 6 14.13 -16.84 -4.28
CA GLU A 6 13.58 -17.59 -5.41
C GLU A 6 12.25 -18.27 -5.06
N SER A 7 12.16 -18.83 -3.87
CA SER A 7 10.93 -19.45 -3.38
C SER A 7 9.81 -18.42 -3.26
N MET A 8 10.09 -17.26 -2.64
CA MET A 8 9.09 -16.21 -2.46
C MET A 8 8.68 -15.56 -3.79
N ALA A 9 9.54 -15.57 -4.79
CA ALA A 9 9.18 -15.09 -6.12
C ALA A 9 8.09 -15.95 -6.79
N GLN A 10 7.86 -17.17 -6.32
CA GLN A 10 6.80 -18.03 -6.83
C GLN A 10 5.42 -17.70 -6.22
N VAL A 11 5.39 -16.91 -5.17
CA VAL A 11 4.13 -16.50 -4.53
C VAL A 11 3.56 -15.30 -5.25
N VAL A 12 2.39 -15.46 -5.84
CA VAL A 12 1.67 -14.36 -6.49
C VAL A 12 1.12 -13.43 -5.42
N THR A 13 1.33 -12.12 -5.59
CA THR A 13 0.74 -11.12 -4.68
C THR A 13 -0.10 -10.13 -5.46
N GLY A 14 -1.04 -9.50 -4.76
CA GLY A 14 -1.64 -8.26 -5.24
C GLY A 14 -0.62 -7.13 -5.21
N VAL A 15 -0.99 -5.99 -5.76
CA VAL A 15 -0.14 -4.79 -5.80
C VAL A 15 -0.94 -3.64 -5.20
N THR A 16 -0.43 -3.08 -4.12
CA THR A 16 -1.11 -2.04 -3.35
C THR A 16 -0.19 -0.84 -3.14
N VAL A 17 -0.72 0.35 -3.30
CA VAL A 17 -0.02 1.57 -2.90
C VAL A 17 -0.54 1.99 -1.53
N VAL A 18 0.37 2.03 -0.56
CA VAL A 18 0.07 2.53 0.79
C VAL A 18 0.54 3.97 0.86
N THR A 19 -0.32 4.86 1.32
CA THR A 19 -0.03 6.29 1.42
C THR A 19 -0.32 6.81 2.81
N VAL A 20 0.42 7.83 3.20
CA VAL A 20 0.24 8.55 4.46
C VAL A 20 0.42 10.05 4.21
N LYS A 21 -0.35 10.86 4.91
CA LYS A 21 -0.15 12.31 4.94
C LYS A 21 0.76 12.65 6.11
N ASP A 22 1.88 13.29 5.82
CA ASP A 22 2.82 13.80 6.81
C ASP A 22 2.88 15.32 6.71
N GLU A 23 2.11 16.01 7.54
CA GLU A 23 2.03 17.49 7.62
C GLU A 23 2.06 18.19 6.26
N ARG A 24 3.25 18.40 5.69
CA ARG A 24 3.48 19.10 4.42
C ARG A 24 3.54 18.18 3.22
N ASP A 25 3.77 16.89 3.47
CA ASP A 25 4.06 15.92 2.43
C ASP A 25 3.04 14.81 2.37
N ASP A 26 2.98 14.20 1.22
CA ASP A 26 2.29 12.94 1.00
C ASP A 26 3.33 11.92 0.57
N VAL A 27 3.38 10.78 1.25
CA VAL A 27 4.38 9.75 1.01
C VAL A 27 3.67 8.43 0.73
N GLY A 28 4.21 7.67 -0.20
CA GLY A 28 3.64 6.37 -0.54
C GLY A 28 4.68 5.35 -0.97
N VAL A 29 4.29 4.09 -0.95
CA VAL A 29 5.11 2.97 -1.39
C VAL A 29 4.22 1.87 -1.98
N THR A 30 4.73 1.19 -3.00
CA THR A 30 4.12 -0.02 -3.54
C THR A 30 4.52 -1.21 -2.69
N VAL A 31 3.53 -2.01 -2.28
CA VAL A 31 3.75 -3.22 -1.47
C VAL A 31 2.99 -4.40 -2.06
N GLY A 32 3.49 -5.60 -1.80
CA GLY A 32 2.82 -6.87 -2.07
C GLY A 32 2.32 -7.55 -0.79
N THR A 33 2.38 -6.88 0.35
CA THR A 33 2.14 -7.48 1.67
C THR A 33 0.80 -7.10 2.30
N PHE A 34 -0.02 -6.35 1.59
CA PHE A 34 -1.35 -5.94 2.09
C PHE A 34 -2.28 -7.16 2.13
N THR A 35 -2.88 -7.44 3.30
CA THR A 35 -3.74 -8.61 3.46
C THR A 35 -4.85 -8.37 4.50
N SER A 36 -5.94 -9.11 4.34
CA SER A 36 -7.03 -9.16 5.32
C SER A 36 -6.63 -10.04 6.50
N ILE A 37 -6.89 -9.57 7.72
CA ILE A 37 -6.53 -10.28 8.96
C ILE A 37 -7.77 -10.73 9.73
N SER A 38 -8.79 -9.89 9.82
CA SER A 38 -9.99 -10.17 10.61
C SER A 38 -11.21 -9.54 9.95
N LEU A 39 -12.36 -10.19 10.08
CA LEU A 39 -13.63 -9.67 9.58
C LEU A 39 -14.42 -8.93 10.67
N ASP A 40 -14.25 -9.32 11.92
CA ASP A 40 -14.96 -8.71 13.07
C ASP A 40 -14.03 -8.60 14.27
N PRO A 41 -13.44 -7.42 14.52
CA PRO A 41 -13.52 -6.20 13.71
C PRO A 41 -12.78 -6.34 12.38
N PRO A 42 -13.05 -5.50 11.38
CA PRO A 42 -12.33 -5.55 10.11
C PRO A 42 -10.91 -5.05 10.28
N LEU A 43 -9.95 -5.95 10.18
CA LEU A 43 -8.52 -5.65 10.29
C LEU A 43 -7.79 -6.02 9.01
N VAL A 44 -6.85 -5.19 8.65
CA VAL A 44 -5.90 -5.42 7.56
C VAL A 44 -4.48 -5.30 8.09
N MET A 45 -3.52 -5.79 7.34
CA MET A 45 -2.11 -5.72 7.70
C MET A 45 -1.28 -5.34 6.48
N VAL A 46 -0.23 -4.58 6.72
CA VAL A 46 0.84 -4.33 5.76
C VAL A 46 2.18 -4.55 6.45
N SER A 47 3.15 -5.11 5.70
CA SER A 47 4.52 -5.27 6.17
C SER A 47 5.41 -4.31 5.40
N LEU A 48 6.18 -3.50 6.12
CA LEU A 48 7.06 -2.48 5.54
C LEU A 48 8.51 -2.72 5.93
N ASP A 49 9.41 -2.47 4.98
CA ASP A 49 10.85 -2.53 5.21
C ASP A 49 11.27 -1.47 6.23
N ASN A 50 12.03 -1.88 7.23
CA ASN A 50 12.52 -0.98 8.28
C ASN A 50 13.42 0.14 7.75
N ALA A 51 14.09 -0.08 6.61
CA ALA A 51 14.92 0.94 5.97
C ALA A 51 14.11 1.95 5.17
N GLY A 52 12.82 1.69 4.94
CA GLY A 52 11.95 2.58 4.17
C GLY A 52 11.44 3.76 4.99
N TYR A 53 11.27 4.90 4.32
CA TYR A 53 10.76 6.11 4.97
C TYR A 53 9.31 5.97 5.42
N LEU A 54 8.50 5.22 4.68
CA LEU A 54 7.10 5.03 5.05
C LEU A 54 6.94 4.29 6.37
N ASN A 55 7.83 3.34 6.66
CA ASN A 55 7.85 2.65 7.95
C ASN A 55 7.96 3.66 9.11
N GLU A 56 8.89 4.61 8.99
CA GLU A 56 9.07 5.66 9.97
C GLU A 56 7.81 6.52 10.13
N LEU A 57 7.16 6.86 9.03
CA LEU A 57 5.96 7.68 9.05
C LEU A 57 4.75 6.96 9.66
N LEU A 58 4.59 5.66 9.40
CA LEU A 58 3.51 4.89 10.01
C LEU A 58 3.71 4.68 11.52
N LEU A 59 4.93 4.80 12.01
CA LEU A 59 5.18 4.82 13.45
C LEU A 59 4.75 6.14 14.11
N ARG A 60 4.69 7.23 13.34
CA ARG A 60 4.29 8.55 13.82
C ARG A 60 2.83 8.91 13.55
N HIS A 61 2.26 8.33 12.49
CA HIS A 61 0.89 8.62 12.04
C HIS A 61 0.07 7.34 12.06
N ASP A 62 -1.02 7.35 12.79
CA ASP A 62 -1.87 6.16 12.96
C ASP A 62 -2.71 5.86 11.72
N ARG A 63 -3.06 6.88 10.94
CA ARG A 63 -3.98 6.73 9.81
C ARG A 63 -3.26 6.75 8.47
N TRP A 64 -3.72 5.88 7.59
CA TRP A 64 -3.15 5.71 6.26
C TRP A 64 -4.19 5.15 5.30
N ALA A 65 -3.87 5.13 4.02
CA ALA A 65 -4.76 4.58 2.99
C ALA A 65 -4.05 3.50 2.19
N ALA A 66 -4.84 2.56 1.69
CA ALA A 66 -4.39 1.50 0.80
C ALA A 66 -5.22 1.54 -0.48
N SER A 67 -4.56 1.67 -1.62
CA SER A 67 -5.17 1.62 -2.94
C SER A 67 -4.68 0.35 -3.65
N VAL A 68 -5.58 -0.60 -3.84
CA VAL A 68 -5.26 -1.87 -4.51
C VAL A 68 -5.40 -1.67 -6.00
N LEU A 69 -4.30 -1.83 -6.74
CA LEU A 69 -4.21 -1.43 -8.13
C LEU A 69 -4.86 -2.41 -9.09
N SER A 70 -5.35 -1.88 -10.20
CA SER A 70 -5.88 -2.66 -11.31
C SER A 70 -4.80 -2.98 -12.36
N ALA A 71 -5.09 -3.91 -13.25
CA ALA A 71 -4.17 -4.37 -14.29
C ALA A 71 -3.65 -3.25 -15.20
N GLY A 72 -4.41 -2.16 -15.37
CA GLY A 72 -4.00 -1.00 -16.16
C GLY A 72 -3.06 -0.04 -15.44
N GLN A 73 -2.68 -0.31 -14.19
CA GLN A 73 -1.94 0.62 -13.35
C GLN A 73 -0.49 0.23 -13.07
N LYS A 74 0.17 -0.46 -14.01
CA LYS A 74 1.59 -0.81 -13.89
C LYS A 74 2.49 0.40 -13.69
N THR A 75 2.18 1.52 -14.35
CA THR A 75 2.97 2.75 -14.23
C THR A 75 2.90 3.31 -12.82
N VAL A 76 1.73 3.32 -12.21
CA VAL A 76 1.57 3.75 -10.81
C VAL A 76 2.41 2.86 -9.89
N ALA A 77 2.28 1.54 -10.04
CA ALA A 77 3.05 0.59 -9.24
C ALA A 77 4.56 0.83 -9.33
N SER A 78 5.07 1.02 -10.54
CA SER A 78 6.50 1.24 -10.78
C SER A 78 7.00 2.55 -10.17
N ARG A 79 6.21 3.63 -10.28
CA ARG A 79 6.59 4.93 -9.71
C ARG A 79 6.74 4.86 -8.20
N PHE A 80 5.81 4.22 -7.51
CA PHE A 80 5.85 4.10 -6.06
C PHE A 80 6.81 3.01 -5.55
N ALA A 81 7.42 2.24 -6.44
CA ALA A 81 8.44 1.25 -6.12
C ALA A 81 9.86 1.72 -6.38
N THR A 82 10.04 2.88 -7.04
CA THR A 82 11.35 3.39 -7.40
C THR A 82 12.08 3.95 -6.17
N ALA A 83 13.35 3.56 -6.00
CA ALA A 83 14.19 4.11 -4.95
C ALA A 83 14.47 5.60 -5.19
N GLY A 84 14.50 6.38 -4.10
CA GLY A 84 14.74 7.82 -4.19
C GLY A 84 13.58 8.61 -4.79
N ARG A 85 12.39 8.02 -4.82
CA ARG A 85 11.22 8.66 -5.42
C ARG A 85 10.78 9.92 -4.67
N PRO A 86 10.16 10.87 -5.37
CA PRO A 86 9.59 12.07 -4.75
C PRO A 86 8.30 11.73 -3.98
N GLY A 87 7.69 12.75 -3.39
CA GLY A 87 6.42 12.62 -2.69
C GLY A 87 5.27 12.16 -3.59
N ALA A 88 4.22 11.63 -2.95
CA ALA A 88 3.10 11.02 -3.66
C ALA A 88 2.33 12.01 -4.57
N ARG A 89 2.22 13.28 -4.18
CA ARG A 89 1.56 14.27 -5.02
C ARG A 89 2.21 14.43 -6.38
N LEU A 90 3.55 14.40 -6.40
CA LEU A 90 4.30 14.51 -7.66
C LEU A 90 4.17 13.22 -8.48
N LEU A 91 4.24 12.06 -7.82
CA LEU A 91 4.08 10.77 -8.48
C LEU A 91 2.69 10.58 -9.10
N LEU A 92 1.66 11.18 -8.52
CA LEU A 92 0.28 11.10 -8.99
C LEU A 92 -0.13 12.28 -9.88
N ALA A 93 0.78 13.21 -10.14
CA ALA A 93 0.48 14.34 -11.03
C ALA A 93 0.06 13.83 -12.41
N GLY A 94 -1.10 14.29 -12.88
CA GLY A 94 -1.68 13.83 -14.15
C GLY A 94 -2.40 12.48 -14.09
N MET A 95 -2.46 11.85 -12.94
CA MET A 95 -3.19 10.59 -12.73
C MET A 95 -4.39 10.81 -11.81
N PRO A 96 -5.54 10.15 -12.08
CA PRO A 96 -6.72 10.30 -11.22
C PRO A 96 -6.44 9.87 -9.78
N HIS A 97 -6.68 10.76 -8.85
CA HIS A 97 -6.54 10.49 -7.42
C HIS A 97 -7.35 11.51 -6.63
N HIS A 98 -7.57 11.23 -5.37
CA HIS A 98 -8.24 12.15 -4.47
C HIS A 98 -7.72 11.93 -3.04
N ARG A 99 -8.10 12.84 -2.16
CA ARG A 99 -7.71 12.76 -0.75
C ARG A 99 -8.79 12.04 0.05
N GLY A 100 -8.39 11.03 0.83
CA GLY A 100 -9.30 10.30 1.69
C GLY A 100 -9.84 11.17 2.82
N GLU A 101 -11.15 11.09 3.09
CA GLU A 101 -11.81 11.92 4.09
C GLU A 101 -11.46 11.54 5.53
N LEU A 102 -11.12 10.27 5.77
CA LEU A 102 -10.87 9.75 7.13
C LEU A 102 -9.40 9.82 7.53
N SER A 103 -8.50 9.59 6.60
CA SER A 103 -7.05 9.56 6.85
C SER A 103 -6.32 10.83 6.42
N GLY A 104 -6.91 11.56 5.49
CA GLY A 104 -6.23 12.66 4.80
C GLY A 104 -5.19 12.19 3.79
N ALA A 105 -4.95 10.87 3.66
CA ALA A 105 -3.99 10.32 2.73
C ALA A 105 -4.52 10.31 1.29
N LEU A 106 -3.62 10.32 0.31
CA LEU A 106 -4.00 10.25 -1.10
C LEU A 106 -4.45 8.84 -1.48
N ILE A 107 -5.53 8.77 -2.22
CA ILE A 107 -6.11 7.53 -2.74
C ILE A 107 -5.98 7.55 -4.27
N VAL A 108 -5.48 6.47 -4.84
CA VAL A 108 -5.36 6.30 -6.29
C VAL A 108 -6.71 5.82 -6.83
N ASP A 109 -7.28 6.57 -7.77
CA ASP A 109 -8.52 6.18 -8.45
C ASP A 109 -8.25 5.11 -9.52
N GLY A 110 -9.27 4.37 -9.88
CA GLY A 110 -9.17 3.40 -10.96
C GLY A 110 -8.62 2.03 -10.57
N GLY A 111 -8.39 1.78 -9.31
CA GLY A 111 -8.01 0.47 -8.80
C GLY A 111 -9.21 -0.46 -8.61
N VAL A 112 -8.97 -1.61 -8.00
CA VAL A 112 -10.03 -2.59 -7.68
C VAL A 112 -10.75 -2.24 -6.38
N THR A 113 -10.04 -1.66 -5.44
CA THR A 113 -10.60 -1.17 -4.18
C THR A 113 -9.63 -0.22 -3.51
N ALA A 114 -10.14 0.64 -2.66
CA ALA A 114 -9.31 1.45 -1.76
C ALA A 114 -10.01 1.61 -0.42
N LEU A 115 -9.21 1.69 0.63
CA LEU A 115 -9.71 1.85 1.98
C LEU A 115 -8.77 2.70 2.83
N GLU A 116 -9.31 3.19 3.93
CA GLU A 116 -8.56 3.94 4.92
C GLU A 116 -8.54 3.17 6.24
N ALA A 117 -7.42 3.21 6.92
CA ALA A 117 -7.17 2.39 8.09
C ALA A 117 -6.44 3.16 9.19
N GLU A 118 -6.57 2.65 10.41
CA GLU A 118 -5.87 3.18 11.58
C GLU A 118 -5.10 2.05 12.25
N THR A 119 -3.79 2.22 12.39
CA THR A 119 -2.92 1.21 13.00
C THR A 119 -3.32 0.99 14.46
N VAL A 120 -3.53 -0.28 14.82
CA VAL A 120 -3.87 -0.69 16.19
C VAL A 120 -2.79 -1.54 16.82
N LYS A 121 -1.89 -2.12 16.04
CA LYS A 121 -0.80 -2.95 16.54
C LYS A 121 0.41 -2.88 15.60
N VAL A 122 1.59 -2.75 16.19
CA VAL A 122 2.87 -2.73 15.48
C VAL A 122 3.69 -3.92 15.96
N VAL A 123 4.18 -4.74 15.03
CA VAL A 123 4.93 -5.96 15.34
C VAL A 123 6.25 -5.97 14.58
N PRO A 124 7.39 -5.82 15.26
CA PRO A 124 8.69 -6.01 14.61
C PRO A 124 8.86 -7.46 14.13
N ALA A 125 9.36 -7.63 12.93
CA ALA A 125 9.55 -8.96 12.31
C ALA A 125 10.78 -8.94 11.39
N GLY A 126 11.95 -9.24 11.95
CA GLY A 126 13.21 -9.22 11.18
C GLY A 126 13.55 -7.82 10.67
N ASP A 127 13.77 -7.70 9.36
CA ASP A 127 14.06 -6.42 8.70
C ASP A 127 12.80 -5.66 8.27
N HIS A 128 11.63 -6.14 8.68
CA HIS A 128 10.33 -5.53 8.42
C HIS A 128 9.58 -5.25 9.71
N THR A 129 8.54 -4.45 9.60
CA THR A 129 7.58 -4.19 10.68
C THR A 129 6.17 -4.42 10.13
N LEU A 130 5.36 -5.15 10.90
CA LEU A 130 3.96 -5.40 10.55
C LEU A 130 3.09 -4.33 11.19
N PHE A 131 2.23 -3.72 10.39
CA PHE A 131 1.24 -2.75 10.85
C PHE A 131 -0.14 -3.37 10.69
N VAL A 132 -0.75 -3.75 11.80
CA VAL A 132 -2.12 -4.23 11.84
C VAL A 132 -3.03 -3.05 12.08
N ALA A 133 -4.03 -2.87 11.25
CA ALA A 133 -4.86 -1.68 11.27
C ALA A 133 -6.35 -2.03 11.18
N LYS A 134 -7.16 -1.25 11.90
CA LYS A 134 -8.60 -1.30 11.79
C LYS A 134 -9.03 -0.51 10.57
N VAL A 135 -9.90 -1.09 9.75
CA VAL A 135 -10.48 -0.39 8.60
C VAL A 135 -11.46 0.67 9.09
N LEU A 136 -11.18 1.92 8.75
CA LEU A 136 -12.05 3.06 9.09
C LEU A 136 -13.19 3.20 8.11
N GLY A 137 -12.92 2.91 6.84
CA GLY A 137 -13.92 2.97 5.79
C GLY A 137 -13.36 2.46 4.47
N VAL A 138 -14.24 1.94 3.65
CA VAL A 138 -13.94 1.56 2.27
C VAL A 138 -14.30 2.75 1.39
N ASP A 139 -13.32 3.26 0.63
CA ASP A 139 -13.53 4.42 -0.25
C ASP A 139 -14.28 4.01 -1.51
N TYR A 140 -13.79 2.96 -2.19
CA TYR A 140 -14.48 2.41 -3.35
C TYR A 140 -14.18 0.92 -3.52
N VAL A 141 -15.08 0.23 -4.23
CA VAL A 141 -14.90 -1.14 -4.73
C VAL A 141 -15.33 -1.13 -6.20
N ASP A 142 -14.48 -1.61 -7.09
CA ASP A 142 -14.80 -1.79 -8.49
C ASP A 142 -14.54 -3.23 -8.91
N ALA A 143 -15.61 -4.03 -8.94
CA ALA A 143 -15.54 -5.44 -9.32
C ALA A 143 -15.42 -5.66 -10.83
N SER A 144 -15.53 -4.59 -11.64
CA SER A 144 -15.48 -4.68 -13.09
C SER A 144 -14.07 -4.68 -13.69
N VAL A 145 -13.06 -4.32 -12.89
CA VAL A 145 -11.66 -4.28 -13.33
C VAL A 145 -10.87 -5.45 -12.78
N LEU A 146 -9.86 -5.90 -13.52
CA LEU A 146 -8.96 -6.97 -13.06
C LEU A 146 -7.86 -6.41 -12.17
N PRO A 147 -7.44 -7.14 -11.13
CA PRO A 147 -6.35 -6.70 -10.28
C PRO A 147 -5.00 -6.79 -10.98
N LEU A 148 -4.10 -5.90 -10.58
CA LEU A 148 -2.69 -6.02 -10.92
C LEU A 148 -2.08 -7.06 -9.98
N SER A 149 -1.27 -7.95 -10.53
CA SER A 149 -0.54 -8.93 -9.75
C SER A 149 0.96 -8.80 -9.96
N ARG A 150 1.73 -9.25 -8.99
CA ARG A 150 3.18 -9.38 -9.09
C ARG A 150 3.55 -10.85 -8.98
N TYR A 151 4.30 -11.33 -9.96
CA TYR A 151 4.75 -12.70 -10.01
C TYR A 151 6.13 -12.73 -10.66
N ARG A 152 7.09 -13.38 -10.03
CA ARG A 152 8.49 -13.44 -10.48
C ARG A 152 9.06 -12.07 -10.79
N SER A 153 8.87 -11.13 -9.85
CA SER A 153 9.34 -9.74 -9.92
C SER A 153 8.77 -8.93 -11.09
N ARG A 154 7.65 -9.35 -11.65
CA ARG A 154 6.98 -8.65 -12.76
C ARG A 154 5.54 -8.36 -12.42
N TYR A 155 5.07 -7.20 -12.86
CA TYR A 155 3.67 -6.84 -12.79
C TYR A 155 2.90 -7.49 -13.95
N ARG A 156 1.81 -8.11 -13.61
CA ARG A 156 0.94 -8.84 -14.53
C ARG A 156 -0.51 -8.49 -14.22
#